data_33787a73fb5823f696c79382fc256515
#
_entry.id   33787a73fb5823f696c79382fc256515
#
_cell.length_a   1.000
_cell.length_b   1.000
_cell.length_c   1.000
_cell.angle_alpha   90.00
_cell.angle_beta   90.00
_cell.angle_gamma   90.00
#
_symmetry.space_group_name_H-M   'P 1'
#
loop_
_entity.id
_entity.type
_entity.pdbx_description
1 polymer ?
#
loop_
_entity_poly.entity_id
_entity_poly.type
_entity_poly.pdbx_seq_one_letter_code
_entity_poly.pdbx_strand_id
1 'polypeptide(L)'
;MNKGSEPGRLLIGADSVPALPRHIKLRHDTARNRWMLLAPERVLMPDPIALDILQLCDGQRSVAAIAAALAGQYAAPQERILTDVTNLLQDLADKGVIRA
;
A
#
# COMPACT_ATOMS: atom_id res chain seq x y z
N MET A 1 -22.64 -13.41 10.15
CA MET A 1 -22.39 -12.79 9.11
C MET A 1 -21.22 -11.98 9.14
N ASN A 2 -20.74 -11.68 8.12
CA ASN A 2 -19.56 -11.13 8.08
C ASN A 2 -19.66 -9.79 7.62
N LYS A 3 -19.66 -8.87 8.41
CA LYS A 3 -19.87 -7.67 8.05
C LYS A 3 -18.86 -7.05 7.30
N GLY A 4 -17.82 -7.20 7.26
CA GLY A 4 -16.84 -6.59 6.44
C GLY A 4 -16.73 -7.18 5.09
N SER A 5 -17.56 -8.18 4.79
CA SER A 5 -17.36 -8.91 3.57
C SER A 5 -18.31 -8.51 2.51
N GLU A 6 -18.26 -7.31 2.10
CA GLU A 6 -19.04 -6.90 0.96
C GLU A 6 -18.55 -7.62 -0.28
N PRO A 7 -19.42 -8.08 -1.15
CA PRO A 7 -19.00 -8.73 -2.36
C PRO A 7 -18.06 -7.85 -3.17
N GLY A 8 -16.96 -8.38 -3.58
CA GLY A 8 -15.99 -7.64 -4.37
C GLY A 8 -15.02 -6.79 -3.60
N ARG A 9 -15.18 -6.69 -2.29
CA ARG A 9 -14.23 -5.90 -1.51
C ARG A 9 -12.99 -6.74 -1.18
N LEU A 10 -11.82 -6.20 -1.47
CA LEU A 10 -10.57 -6.84 -1.13
C LEU A 10 -10.24 -6.52 0.32
N LEU A 11 -10.02 -7.55 1.13
CA LEU A 11 -9.62 -7.36 2.51
C LEU A 11 -8.13 -7.63 2.63
N ILE A 12 -7.41 -6.66 3.17
CA ILE A 12 -5.96 -6.74 3.34
C ILE A 12 -5.64 -7.33 4.71
N GLY A 13 -4.78 -8.32 4.73
CA GLY A 13 -4.30 -8.92 5.96
C GLY A 13 -2.80 -9.15 5.88
N ALA A 14 -2.23 -9.71 6.96
CA ALA A 14 -0.79 -9.92 7.05
C ALA A 14 -0.24 -10.81 5.94
N ASP A 15 -1.05 -11.76 5.45
CA ASP A 15 -0.63 -12.69 4.42
C ASP A 15 -0.92 -12.19 3.00
N SER A 16 -1.59 -11.05 2.86
CA SER A 16 -1.84 -10.50 1.54
C SER A 16 -0.52 -10.13 0.87
N VAL A 17 -0.45 -10.26 -0.44
CA VAL A 17 0.75 -9.93 -1.22
C VAL A 17 0.38 -8.78 -2.16
N PRO A 18 0.53 -7.54 -1.69
CA PRO A 18 0.02 -6.40 -2.45
C PRO A 18 0.89 -6.02 -3.64
N ALA A 19 0.24 -5.50 -4.66
CA ALA A 19 0.92 -5.01 -5.85
C ALA A 19 0.09 -3.89 -6.46
N LEU A 20 0.75 -3.09 -7.29
CA LEU A 20 0.04 -2.08 -8.05
C LEU A 20 -0.58 -2.75 -9.27
N PRO A 21 -1.87 -2.54 -9.53
CA PRO A 21 -2.48 -3.05 -10.75
C PRO A 21 -1.79 -2.47 -11.98
N ARG A 22 -1.92 -3.14 -13.11
CA ARG A 22 -1.22 -2.75 -14.33
C ARG A 22 -1.50 -1.31 -14.75
N HIS A 23 -2.69 -0.81 -14.50
CA HIS A 23 -3.10 0.53 -14.91
C HIS A 23 -2.75 1.62 -13.89
N ILE A 24 -2.09 1.25 -12.79
CA ILE A 24 -1.69 2.20 -11.76
C ILE A 24 -0.17 2.37 -11.84
N LYS A 25 0.31 3.61 -11.85
CA LYS A 25 1.73 3.87 -11.98
C LYS A 25 2.22 4.76 -10.84
N LEU A 26 3.36 4.40 -10.27
CA LEU A 26 4.03 5.23 -9.29
C LEU A 26 5.13 5.97 -10.05
N ARG A 27 5.03 7.30 -10.13
CA ARG A 27 5.94 8.11 -10.91
C ARG A 27 6.58 9.22 -10.11
N HIS A 28 7.84 9.48 -10.40
CA HIS A 28 8.57 10.59 -9.78
C HIS A 28 8.53 11.79 -10.72
N ASP A 29 7.97 12.90 -10.25
CA ASP A 29 7.96 14.16 -10.99
C ASP A 29 9.25 14.88 -10.65
N THR A 30 10.24 14.79 -11.54
CA THR A 30 11.55 15.36 -11.26
C THR A 30 11.53 16.88 -11.24
N ALA A 31 10.63 17.51 -12.00
CA ALA A 31 10.54 18.96 -12.02
C ALA A 31 10.08 19.52 -10.68
N ARG A 32 9.19 18.81 -9.98
CA ARG A 32 8.70 19.25 -8.69
C ARG A 32 9.25 18.43 -7.53
N ASN A 33 10.08 17.45 -7.85
CA ASN A 33 10.72 16.57 -6.88
C ASN A 33 9.70 15.94 -5.94
N ARG A 34 8.72 15.30 -6.50
CA ARG A 34 7.70 14.62 -5.70
C ARG A 34 7.22 13.38 -6.42
N TRP A 35 6.67 12.44 -5.68
CA TRP A 35 6.13 11.21 -6.23
C TRP A 35 4.62 11.31 -6.37
N MET A 36 4.10 10.64 -7.40
CA MET A 36 2.66 10.62 -7.67
C MET A 36 2.24 9.19 -7.94
N LEU A 37 1.06 8.83 -7.47
CA LEU A 37 0.43 7.57 -7.80
C LEU A 37 -0.66 7.89 -8.82
N LEU A 38 -0.45 7.46 -10.07
CA LEU A 38 -1.34 7.80 -11.17
C LEU A 38 -2.37 6.72 -11.40
N ALA A 39 -3.62 7.07 -11.33
CA ALA A 39 -4.76 6.19 -11.61
C ALA A 39 -5.61 6.83 -12.71
N PRO A 40 -6.49 6.07 -13.34
CA PRO A 40 -7.23 6.57 -14.51
C PRO A 40 -7.99 7.87 -14.28
N GLU A 41 -8.56 8.06 -13.11
CA GLU A 41 -9.36 9.25 -12.88
C GLU A 41 -8.90 10.06 -11.70
N ARG A 42 -7.71 9.80 -11.18
CA ARG A 42 -7.22 10.53 -10.03
C ARG A 42 -5.71 10.45 -9.94
N VAL A 43 -5.13 11.42 -9.26
CA VAL A 43 -3.72 11.41 -8.93
C VAL A 43 -3.63 11.52 -7.42
N LEU A 44 -2.90 10.60 -6.79
CA LEU A 44 -2.69 10.63 -5.36
C LEU A 44 -1.25 11.03 -5.07
N MET A 45 -1.06 11.81 -4.01
CA MET A 45 0.27 12.25 -3.60
C MET A 45 0.64 11.53 -2.33
N PRO A 46 1.39 10.41 -2.42
CA PRO A 46 1.75 9.69 -1.21
C PRO A 46 2.71 10.51 -0.36
N ASP A 47 2.50 10.50 0.95
CA ASP A 47 3.47 11.07 1.86
C ASP A 47 4.68 10.13 1.92
N PRO A 48 5.78 10.52 2.58
CA PRO A 48 6.99 9.69 2.59
C PRO A 48 6.77 8.27 3.11
N ILE A 49 5.92 8.11 4.12
CA ILE A 49 5.67 6.77 4.67
C ILE A 49 4.86 5.94 3.68
N ALA A 50 3.83 6.52 3.09
CA ALA A 50 3.03 5.83 2.08
C ALA A 50 3.89 5.45 0.87
N LEU A 51 4.81 6.33 0.46
CA LEU A 51 5.71 6.05 -0.63
C LEU A 51 6.59 4.84 -0.33
N ASP A 52 7.15 4.76 0.88
CA ASP A 52 7.99 3.64 1.26
C ASP A 52 7.19 2.32 1.20
N ILE A 53 5.95 2.36 1.65
CA ILE A 53 5.08 1.18 1.60
C ILE A 53 4.80 0.79 0.14
N LEU A 54 4.44 1.77 -0.69
CA LEU A 54 4.11 1.50 -2.08
C LEU A 54 5.29 0.93 -2.88
N GLN A 55 6.50 1.38 -2.58
CA GLN A 55 7.68 0.87 -3.25
C GLN A 55 7.96 -0.58 -2.92
N LEU A 56 7.44 -1.09 -1.81
CA LEU A 56 7.60 -2.49 -1.43
C LEU A 56 6.42 -3.36 -1.88
N CYS A 57 5.40 -2.78 -2.49
CA CYS A 57 4.25 -3.53 -3.01
C CYS A 57 4.57 -4.08 -4.39
N ASP A 58 5.42 -5.09 -4.44
CA ASP A 58 5.96 -5.65 -5.68
C ASP A 58 5.26 -6.94 -6.13
N GLY A 59 4.22 -7.35 -5.43
CA GLY A 59 3.53 -8.59 -5.78
C GLY A 59 4.27 -9.83 -5.30
N GLN A 60 5.31 -9.69 -4.48
CA GLN A 60 6.10 -10.81 -3.99
C GLN A 60 6.23 -10.83 -2.49
N ARG A 61 6.14 -9.68 -1.83
CA ARG A 61 6.24 -9.62 -0.38
C ARG A 61 4.86 -9.58 0.23
N SER A 62 4.67 -10.28 1.35
CA SER A 62 3.44 -10.18 2.09
C SER A 62 3.41 -8.87 2.86
N VAL A 63 2.23 -8.46 3.31
CA VAL A 63 2.08 -7.28 4.16
C VAL A 63 2.96 -7.42 5.40
N ALA A 64 3.02 -8.62 5.99
CA ALA A 64 3.88 -8.85 7.15
C ALA A 64 5.36 -8.63 6.81
N ALA A 65 5.81 -9.06 5.63
CA ALA A 65 7.19 -8.85 5.21
C ALA A 65 7.49 -7.37 4.99
N ILE A 66 6.54 -6.62 4.42
CA ILE A 66 6.68 -5.18 4.24
C ILE A 66 6.80 -4.51 5.61
N ALA A 67 5.94 -4.89 6.55
CA ALA A 67 5.97 -4.31 7.88
C ALA A 67 7.29 -4.61 8.59
N ALA A 68 7.82 -5.83 8.43
CA ALA A 68 9.10 -6.18 9.04
C ALA A 68 10.24 -5.35 8.48
N ALA A 69 10.25 -5.15 7.17
CA ALA A 69 11.29 -4.33 6.53
C ALA A 69 11.23 -2.89 7.03
N LEU A 70 10.03 -2.32 7.12
CA LEU A 70 9.88 -0.93 7.55
C LEU A 70 10.12 -0.76 9.04
N ALA A 71 9.80 -1.76 9.87
CA ALA A 71 10.08 -1.69 11.29
C ALA A 71 11.57 -1.56 11.56
N GLY A 72 12.38 -2.27 10.77
CA GLY A 72 13.83 -2.12 10.88
C GLY A 72 14.30 -0.74 10.44
N GLN A 73 13.71 -0.21 9.37
CA GLN A 73 14.11 1.08 8.84
C GLN A 73 13.72 2.21 9.78
N TYR A 74 12.56 2.14 10.39
CA TYR A 74 12.04 3.22 11.23
C TYR A 74 12.27 2.99 12.71
N ALA A 75 12.92 1.90 13.09
CA ALA A 75 13.19 1.57 14.49
C ALA A 75 11.92 1.62 15.34
N ALA A 76 10.84 1.06 14.82
CA ALA A 76 9.54 1.06 15.48
C ALA A 76 9.06 -0.36 15.69
N PRO A 77 8.14 -0.60 16.66
CA PRO A 77 7.63 -1.94 16.89
C PRO A 77 6.92 -2.49 15.65
N GLN A 78 7.24 -3.73 15.30
CA GLN A 78 6.71 -4.33 14.10
C GLN A 78 5.19 -4.42 14.11
N GLU A 79 4.57 -4.69 15.27
CA GLU A 79 3.12 -4.77 15.35
C GLU A 79 2.45 -3.45 15.01
N ARG A 80 3.05 -2.34 15.42
CA ARG A 80 2.49 -1.05 15.12
C ARG A 80 2.63 -0.75 13.64
N ILE A 81 3.79 -1.06 13.05
CA ILE A 81 4.01 -0.85 11.63
C ILE A 81 3.05 -1.73 10.83
N LEU A 82 2.84 -2.97 11.25
CA LEU A 82 1.92 -3.87 10.57
C LEU A 82 0.50 -3.29 10.54
N THR A 83 0.05 -2.74 11.65
CA THR A 83 -1.28 -2.12 11.72
C THR A 83 -1.36 -0.93 10.77
N ASP A 84 -0.35 -0.07 10.78
CA ASP A 84 -0.34 1.12 9.93
C ASP A 84 -0.28 0.76 8.45
N VAL A 85 0.54 -0.21 8.08
CA VAL A 85 0.66 -0.68 6.70
C VAL A 85 -0.66 -1.29 6.25
N THR A 86 -1.27 -2.13 7.09
CA THR A 86 -2.53 -2.77 6.74
C THR A 86 -3.63 -1.73 6.52
N ASN A 87 -3.71 -0.73 7.39
CA ASN A 87 -4.73 0.30 7.27
C ASN A 87 -4.53 1.15 6.02
N LEU A 88 -3.30 1.51 5.70
CA LEU A 88 -3.03 2.27 4.50
C LEU A 88 -3.38 1.47 3.25
N LEU A 89 -2.95 0.21 3.20
CA LEU A 89 -3.21 -0.62 2.03
C LEU A 89 -4.69 -0.95 1.89
N GLN A 90 -5.42 -1.07 3.00
CA GLN A 90 -6.85 -1.28 2.93
C GLN A 90 -7.54 -0.05 2.32
N ASP A 91 -7.13 1.15 2.72
CA ASP A 91 -7.68 2.37 2.16
C ASP A 91 -7.41 2.44 0.65
N LEU A 92 -6.20 2.09 0.23
CA LEU A 92 -5.84 2.12 -1.18
C LEU A 92 -6.56 1.01 -1.96
N ALA A 93 -6.75 -0.15 -1.36
CA ALA A 93 -7.50 -1.23 -1.99
C ALA A 93 -8.96 -0.81 -2.21
N ASP A 94 -9.54 -0.13 -1.22
CA ASP A 94 -10.91 0.35 -1.33
C ASP A 94 -11.05 1.41 -2.43
N LYS A 95 -9.96 2.13 -2.72
CA LYS A 95 -9.95 3.11 -3.81
C LYS A 95 -9.60 2.47 -5.16
N GLY A 96 -9.32 1.17 -5.17
CA GLY A 96 -9.02 0.47 -6.40
C GLY A 96 -7.60 0.65 -6.92
N VAL A 97 -6.68 1.13 -6.10
CA VAL A 97 -5.31 1.38 -6.55
C VAL A 97 -4.29 0.36 -6.07
N ILE A 98 -4.72 -0.64 -5.31
CA ILE A 98 -3.88 -1.76 -4.88
C ILE A 98 -4.62 -3.05 -5.15
N ARG A 99 -3.91 -4.09 -5.59
CA ARG A 99 -4.44 -5.44 -5.64
C ARG A 99 -3.59 -6.34 -4.74
N ALA A 100 -4.13 -7.46 -4.38
CA ALA A 100 -3.38 -8.43 -3.58
C ALA A 100 -3.84 -9.86 -3.86
#